data_c41a7bdd8d46b265cb55acd85a95cd86
#
_entry.id   c41a7bdd8d46b265cb55acd85a95cd86
#
_cell.length_a   1.000
_cell.length_b   1.000
_cell.length_c   1.000
_cell.angle_alpha   90.00
_cell.angle_beta   90.00
_cell.angle_gamma   90.00
#
_symmetry.space_group_name_H-M   'P 1'
#
loop_
_entity.id
_entity.type
_entity.pdbx_description
1 polymer ?
#
loop_
_entity_poly.entity_id
_entity_poly.type
_entity_poly.pdbx_seq_one_letter_code
_entity_poly.pdbx_strand_id
1 'polypeptide(L)'
;FYYPFRYDDFSKPQRITGLRIGQDAIVKAKIVAIEMSRTRRRWMSIIEASLADDSGQIKAVWFNQPFLMNILKPGDEWLFAGKVNWDFKNKQKNFSVTQYEKESVILPVYSETAGITSKYLRRLIKPILTTISATYEVEEYLPEETLEQEKLIGLNEALKKIHFPENSLDIEKAKKRLGFDELFLISLRMLINKKELSKSNAIALLFDKNILQDFVKKLPFKLTNAQRKSAWEIIKDLARSMPMNRLLEGDVGSGKTVVAAMAVLVTVKNNWQSVWLAPTEILANQHYKNVTQILKPFKIKIGLLTSANKKADLEKDDLIIGTHALLQKDVHIPRL
;
A
#
# COMPACT_ATOMS: atom_id res chain seq x y z
N PHE A 1 12.61 -0.97 3.98
CA PHE A 1 12.69 -2.34 4.50
C PHE A 1 12.32 -3.34 3.40
N TYR A 2 13.09 -4.41 3.28
CA TYR A 2 12.93 -5.39 2.23
C TYR A 2 12.36 -6.67 2.83
N TYR A 3 11.03 -6.82 2.78
CA TYR A 3 10.32 -7.99 3.31
C TYR A 3 10.13 -9.09 2.26
N PRO A 4 10.01 -10.36 2.68
CA PRO A 4 9.54 -11.41 1.80
C PRO A 4 8.14 -11.10 1.27
N PHE A 5 7.91 -11.28 -0.03
CA PHE A 5 6.58 -11.09 -0.59
C PHE A 5 5.70 -12.34 -0.44
N ARG A 6 6.32 -13.51 -0.31
CA ARG A 6 5.64 -14.80 -0.01
C ARG A 6 6.57 -15.75 0.75
N TYR A 7 6.00 -16.86 1.18
CA TYR A 7 6.72 -17.96 1.82
C TYR A 7 6.41 -19.27 1.13
N ASP A 8 7.43 -20.09 0.90
CA ASP A 8 7.30 -21.46 0.43
C ASP A 8 7.40 -22.38 1.64
N ASP A 9 6.27 -23.00 2.01
CA ASP A 9 6.13 -23.82 3.22
C ASP A 9 6.44 -25.27 2.93
N PHE A 10 7.68 -25.70 3.11
CA PHE A 10 8.15 -27.07 2.93
C PHE A 10 7.70 -28.03 4.07
N SER A 11 6.97 -27.53 5.07
CA SER A 11 6.44 -28.37 6.15
C SER A 11 5.21 -29.19 5.75
N LYS A 12 4.56 -28.86 4.62
CA LYS A 12 3.32 -29.46 4.16
C LYS A 12 3.44 -30.02 2.73
N PRO A 13 4.27 -31.04 2.50
CA PRO A 13 4.40 -31.62 1.18
C PRO A 13 3.10 -32.31 0.73
N GLN A 14 2.81 -32.22 -0.54
CA GLN A 14 1.68 -32.88 -1.19
C GLN A 14 2.13 -34.23 -1.78
N ARG A 15 1.19 -35.17 -1.90
CA ARG A 15 1.44 -36.44 -2.59
C ARG A 15 1.46 -36.23 -4.11
N ILE A 16 2.35 -36.94 -4.80
CA ILE A 16 2.54 -36.82 -6.27
C ILE A 16 1.24 -37.11 -7.04
N THR A 17 0.46 -38.11 -6.64
CA THR A 17 -0.81 -38.45 -7.30
C THR A 17 -1.86 -37.34 -7.19
N GLY A 18 -1.84 -36.51 -6.15
CA GLY A 18 -2.75 -35.40 -5.93
C GLY A 18 -2.44 -34.15 -6.74
N LEU A 19 -1.31 -34.10 -7.44
CA LEU A 19 -0.86 -32.90 -8.16
C LEU A 19 -1.77 -32.58 -9.36
N ARG A 20 -2.10 -31.29 -9.52
CA ARG A 20 -2.91 -30.79 -10.64
C ARG A 20 -2.05 -29.92 -11.57
N ILE A 21 -2.34 -29.99 -12.87
CA ILE A 21 -1.65 -29.19 -13.88
C ILE A 21 -1.90 -27.69 -13.60
N GLY A 22 -0.84 -26.90 -13.70
CA GLY A 22 -0.88 -25.43 -13.51
C GLY A 22 -0.71 -24.97 -12.06
N GLN A 23 -0.75 -25.89 -11.05
CA GLN A 23 -0.55 -25.50 -9.66
C GLN A 23 0.93 -25.44 -9.27
N ASP A 24 1.24 -24.57 -8.31
CA ASP A 24 2.49 -24.64 -7.55
C ASP A 24 2.33 -25.67 -6.44
N ALA A 25 3.33 -26.53 -6.28
CA ALA A 25 3.28 -27.63 -5.32
C ALA A 25 4.63 -27.85 -4.65
N ILE A 26 4.58 -28.44 -3.46
CA ILE A 26 5.76 -28.92 -2.74
C ILE A 26 5.57 -30.43 -2.57
N VAL A 27 6.58 -31.21 -2.96
CA VAL A 27 6.56 -32.66 -2.84
C VAL A 27 7.78 -33.14 -2.08
N LYS A 28 7.60 -34.11 -1.20
CA LYS A 28 8.69 -34.86 -0.59
C LYS A 28 8.87 -36.13 -1.39
N ALA A 29 10.03 -36.31 -2.02
CA ALA A 29 10.23 -37.41 -2.94
C ALA A 29 11.68 -37.90 -2.95
N LYS A 30 11.83 -39.20 -3.24
CA LYS A 30 13.10 -39.85 -3.47
C LYS A 30 13.48 -39.71 -4.93
N ILE A 31 14.76 -39.44 -5.20
CA ILE A 31 15.32 -39.40 -6.56
C ILE A 31 15.58 -40.85 -7.00
N VAL A 32 14.84 -41.29 -7.99
CA VAL A 32 15.02 -42.65 -8.57
C VAL A 32 16.13 -42.64 -9.59
N ALA A 33 16.14 -41.67 -10.52
CA ALA A 33 17.12 -41.47 -11.53
C ALA A 33 17.30 -39.98 -11.82
N ILE A 34 18.46 -39.58 -12.25
CA ILE A 34 18.77 -38.21 -12.66
C ILE A 34 19.71 -38.23 -13.87
N GLU A 35 19.39 -37.45 -14.89
CA GLU A 35 20.12 -37.38 -16.13
C GLU A 35 20.26 -35.91 -16.58
N MET A 36 21.36 -35.62 -17.30
CA MET A 36 21.59 -34.33 -17.91
C MET A 36 21.66 -34.46 -19.44
N SER A 37 20.88 -33.62 -20.09
CA SER A 37 20.89 -33.47 -21.55
C SER A 37 21.18 -32.04 -21.96
N ARG A 38 21.61 -31.84 -23.23
CA ARG A 38 21.81 -30.51 -23.81
C ARG A 38 20.96 -30.34 -25.06
N THR A 39 20.30 -29.18 -25.17
CA THR A 39 19.53 -28.88 -26.39
C THR A 39 20.45 -28.51 -27.55
N ARG A 40 20.19 -29.05 -28.74
CA ARG A 40 21.00 -28.80 -29.97
C ARG A 40 20.98 -27.33 -30.42
N ARG A 41 19.91 -26.59 -30.19
CA ARG A 41 19.72 -25.22 -30.73
C ARG A 41 20.20 -24.08 -29.82
N ARG A 42 20.28 -24.27 -28.48
CA ARG A 42 20.59 -23.18 -27.53
C ARG A 42 21.68 -23.49 -26.49
N TRP A 43 22.37 -24.63 -26.61
CA TRP A 43 23.38 -25.11 -25.64
C TRP A 43 22.86 -25.11 -24.17
N MET A 44 21.54 -25.08 -24.01
CA MET A 44 20.89 -25.04 -22.69
C MET A 44 20.96 -26.44 -22.06
N SER A 45 21.47 -26.52 -20.82
CA SER A 45 21.47 -27.76 -20.06
C SER A 45 20.07 -27.99 -19.46
N ILE A 46 19.57 -29.20 -19.65
CA ILE A 46 18.33 -29.66 -19.01
C ILE A 46 18.70 -30.82 -18.12
N ILE A 47 18.33 -30.74 -16.85
CA ILE A 47 18.38 -31.85 -15.91
C ILE A 47 16.99 -32.39 -15.76
N GLU A 48 16.88 -33.70 -15.93
CA GLU A 48 15.66 -34.46 -15.75
C GLU A 48 15.86 -35.47 -14.62
N ALA A 49 14.96 -35.54 -13.67
CA ALA A 49 15.00 -36.59 -12.65
C ALA A 49 13.62 -37.23 -12.50
N SER A 50 13.62 -38.52 -12.22
CA SER A 50 12.42 -39.24 -11.80
C SER A 50 12.30 -39.15 -10.29
N LEU A 51 11.29 -38.48 -9.81
CA LEU A 51 10.95 -38.31 -8.39
C LEU A 51 9.83 -39.29 -8.03
N ALA A 52 9.97 -40.00 -6.94
CA ALA A 52 8.97 -40.94 -6.44
C ALA A 52 8.65 -40.71 -4.97
N ASP A 53 7.38 -40.80 -4.62
CA ASP A 53 6.88 -40.95 -3.25
C ASP A 53 6.05 -42.25 -3.11
N ASP A 54 5.44 -42.46 -1.96
CA ASP A 54 4.58 -43.63 -1.71
C ASP A 54 3.33 -43.66 -2.60
N SER A 55 2.98 -42.57 -3.25
CA SER A 55 1.77 -42.44 -4.06
C SER A 55 2.01 -42.58 -5.56
N GLY A 56 3.20 -42.29 -6.06
CA GLY A 56 3.49 -42.34 -7.48
C GLY A 56 4.83 -41.75 -7.87
N GLN A 57 4.98 -41.50 -9.19
CA GLN A 57 6.20 -40.90 -9.76
C GLN A 57 5.85 -39.70 -10.62
N ILE A 58 6.78 -38.72 -10.67
CA ILE A 58 6.70 -37.56 -11.55
C ILE A 58 8.07 -37.20 -12.07
N LYS A 59 8.13 -36.73 -13.33
CA LYS A 59 9.36 -36.26 -13.96
C LYS A 59 9.61 -34.82 -13.53
N ALA A 60 10.70 -34.56 -12.83
CA ALA A 60 11.17 -33.23 -12.47
C ALA A 60 12.15 -32.70 -13.51
N VAL A 61 12.09 -31.38 -13.77
CA VAL A 61 12.92 -30.73 -14.80
C VAL A 61 13.53 -29.43 -14.22
N TRP A 62 14.83 -29.26 -14.48
CA TRP A 62 15.57 -28.02 -14.21
C TRP A 62 16.26 -27.52 -15.47
N PHE A 63 16.30 -26.21 -15.63
CA PHE A 63 16.94 -25.56 -16.78
C PHE A 63 18.18 -24.78 -16.35
N ASN A 64 19.29 -24.93 -17.11
CA ASN A 64 20.55 -24.18 -16.87
C ASN A 64 21.17 -24.34 -15.47
N GLN A 65 21.02 -25.51 -14.85
CA GLN A 65 21.55 -25.77 -13.48
C GLN A 65 22.42 -27.06 -13.46
N PRO A 66 23.50 -27.18 -14.28
CA PRO A 66 24.30 -28.41 -14.37
C PRO A 66 24.93 -28.82 -13.03
N PHE A 67 25.15 -27.89 -12.11
CA PHE A 67 25.71 -28.14 -10.78
C PHE A 67 24.83 -29.08 -9.93
N LEU A 68 23.53 -29.21 -10.23
CA LEU A 68 22.61 -30.10 -9.49
C LEU A 68 23.02 -31.57 -9.59
N MET A 69 23.70 -32.00 -10.67
CA MET A 69 24.23 -33.34 -10.78
C MET A 69 25.24 -33.70 -9.67
N ASN A 70 25.89 -32.71 -9.08
CA ASN A 70 26.82 -32.91 -7.96
C ASN A 70 26.09 -32.94 -6.60
N ILE A 71 24.91 -32.34 -6.48
CA ILE A 71 24.16 -32.17 -5.25
C ILE A 71 23.11 -33.27 -5.07
N LEU A 72 22.33 -33.52 -6.14
CA LEU A 72 21.23 -34.47 -6.13
C LEU A 72 21.72 -35.85 -6.59
N LYS A 73 21.54 -36.85 -5.78
CA LYS A 73 21.99 -38.23 -6.09
C LYS A 73 20.79 -39.19 -6.10
N PRO A 74 20.81 -40.21 -6.98
CA PRO A 74 19.84 -41.29 -6.89
C PRO A 74 19.87 -41.92 -5.48
N GLY A 75 18.70 -42.15 -4.94
CA GLY A 75 18.51 -42.66 -3.60
C GLY A 75 18.27 -41.61 -2.51
N ASP A 76 18.65 -40.35 -2.75
CA ASP A 76 18.42 -39.24 -1.81
C ASP A 76 16.94 -38.87 -1.78
N GLU A 77 16.47 -38.47 -0.59
CA GLU A 77 15.14 -37.90 -0.39
C GLU A 77 15.24 -36.41 -0.13
N TRP A 78 14.46 -35.62 -0.87
CA TRP A 78 14.43 -34.18 -0.78
C TRP A 78 13.01 -33.65 -0.87
N LEU A 79 12.83 -32.41 -0.44
CA LEU A 79 11.62 -31.61 -0.64
C LEU A 79 11.86 -30.72 -1.87
N PHE A 80 10.95 -30.79 -2.82
CA PHE A 80 11.03 -30.03 -4.08
C PHE A 80 9.81 -29.13 -4.19
N ALA A 81 10.03 -27.84 -4.45
CA ALA A 81 8.98 -26.88 -4.76
C ALA A 81 9.06 -26.47 -6.23
N GLY A 82 7.92 -26.36 -6.87
CA GLY A 82 7.85 -26.00 -8.28
C GLY A 82 6.44 -26.01 -8.84
N LYS A 83 6.34 -25.87 -10.16
CA LYS A 83 5.08 -25.84 -10.88
C LYS A 83 4.84 -27.12 -11.66
N VAL A 84 3.63 -27.64 -11.56
CA VAL A 84 3.20 -28.81 -12.32
C VAL A 84 2.74 -28.38 -13.71
N ASN A 85 3.39 -28.89 -14.75
CA ASN A 85 3.08 -28.59 -16.14
C ASN A 85 2.66 -29.86 -16.89
N TRP A 86 2.10 -29.66 -18.08
CA TRP A 86 1.82 -30.75 -19.01
C TRP A 86 2.91 -30.86 -20.07
N ASP A 87 3.52 -32.01 -20.16
CA ASP A 87 4.49 -32.31 -21.25
C ASP A 87 3.71 -32.87 -22.44
N PHE A 88 3.51 -32.05 -23.45
CA PHE A 88 2.79 -32.43 -24.66
C PHE A 88 3.54 -33.52 -25.50
N LYS A 89 4.88 -33.55 -25.40
CA LYS A 89 5.68 -34.53 -26.14
C LYS A 89 5.54 -35.94 -25.58
N ASN A 90 5.63 -36.04 -24.27
CA ASN A 90 5.58 -37.33 -23.56
C ASN A 90 4.19 -37.66 -23.01
N LYS A 91 3.20 -36.78 -23.24
CA LYS A 91 1.80 -36.91 -22.77
C LYS A 91 1.67 -37.23 -21.26
N GLN A 92 2.47 -36.60 -20.43
CA GLN A 92 2.51 -36.79 -19.00
C GLN A 92 2.67 -35.48 -18.24
N LYS A 93 2.39 -35.50 -16.94
CA LYS A 93 2.71 -34.38 -16.05
C LYS A 93 4.22 -34.30 -15.86
N ASN A 94 4.78 -33.09 -15.86
CA ASN A 94 6.12 -32.83 -15.40
C ASN A 94 6.12 -31.76 -14.30
N PHE A 95 7.21 -31.70 -13.56
CA PHE A 95 7.37 -30.82 -12.43
C PHE A 95 8.59 -29.91 -12.66
N SER A 96 8.33 -28.65 -13.03
CA SER A 96 9.39 -27.64 -13.17
C SER A 96 9.80 -27.17 -11.79
N VAL A 97 10.88 -27.69 -11.26
CA VAL A 97 11.34 -27.41 -9.92
C VAL A 97 12.11 -26.09 -9.88
N THR A 98 11.71 -25.24 -8.95
CA THR A 98 12.35 -23.93 -8.72
C THR A 98 13.21 -23.91 -7.46
N GLN A 99 12.84 -24.71 -6.45
CA GLN A 99 13.56 -24.79 -5.16
C GLN A 99 13.61 -26.24 -4.66
N TYR A 100 14.62 -26.54 -3.84
CA TYR A 100 14.78 -27.85 -3.22
C TYR A 100 15.45 -27.68 -1.84
N GLU A 101 14.99 -28.47 -0.85
CA GLU A 101 15.51 -28.45 0.53
C GLU A 101 15.55 -29.87 1.09
N LYS A 102 16.47 -30.11 2.05
CA LYS A 102 16.54 -31.39 2.76
C LYS A 102 15.59 -31.48 3.93
N GLU A 103 15.35 -30.34 4.59
CA GLU A 103 14.58 -30.25 5.82
C GLU A 103 13.27 -29.53 5.59
N SER A 104 12.31 -29.87 6.45
CA SER A 104 11.02 -29.17 6.51
C SER A 104 11.24 -27.77 7.07
N VAL A 105 11.11 -26.75 6.22
CA VAL A 105 11.38 -25.36 6.56
C VAL A 105 10.44 -24.42 5.80
N ILE A 106 10.10 -23.29 6.42
CA ILE A 106 9.39 -22.21 5.75
C ILE A 106 10.40 -21.23 5.19
N LEU A 107 10.51 -21.14 3.88
CA LEU A 107 11.47 -20.30 3.21
C LEU A 107 10.86 -18.98 2.76
N PRO A 108 11.44 -17.84 3.15
CA PRO A 108 11.04 -16.54 2.64
C PRO A 108 11.44 -16.40 1.16
N VAL A 109 10.54 -15.88 0.35
CA VAL A 109 10.78 -15.58 -1.06
C VAL A 109 10.78 -14.07 -1.24
N TYR A 110 11.87 -13.54 -1.77
CA TYR A 110 12.07 -12.11 -2.03
C TYR A 110 11.90 -11.80 -3.52
N SER A 111 11.52 -10.56 -3.83
CA SER A 111 11.52 -10.09 -5.22
C SER A 111 12.93 -10.15 -5.79
N GLU A 112 13.08 -10.77 -6.95
CA GLU A 112 14.37 -10.94 -7.60
C GLU A 112 14.62 -9.86 -8.65
N THR A 113 15.87 -9.48 -8.79
CA THR A 113 16.35 -8.60 -9.86
C THR A 113 17.52 -9.25 -10.57
N ALA A 114 17.94 -8.71 -11.71
CA ALA A 114 19.08 -9.26 -12.46
C ALA A 114 20.33 -9.40 -11.56
N GLY A 115 20.81 -10.64 -11.42
CA GLY A 115 21.99 -10.97 -10.60
C GLY A 115 21.73 -11.15 -9.10
N ILE A 116 20.55 -10.84 -8.58
CA ILE A 116 20.21 -10.99 -7.16
C ILE A 116 19.02 -11.94 -7.00
N THR A 117 19.31 -13.17 -6.54
CA THR A 117 18.29 -14.19 -6.31
C THR A 117 17.81 -14.20 -4.86
N SER A 118 16.60 -14.73 -4.64
CA SER A 118 16.03 -14.91 -3.30
C SER A 118 16.96 -15.75 -2.39
N LYS A 119 17.62 -16.77 -2.93
CA LYS A 119 18.61 -17.58 -2.22
C LYS A 119 19.82 -16.76 -1.76
N TYR A 120 20.30 -15.86 -2.61
CA TYR A 120 21.40 -14.96 -2.28
C TYR A 120 21.00 -14.00 -1.15
N LEU A 121 19.82 -13.41 -1.22
CA LEU A 121 19.29 -12.53 -0.17
C LEU A 121 19.14 -13.26 1.17
N ARG A 122 18.60 -14.48 1.19
CA ARG A 122 18.52 -15.29 2.43
C ARG A 122 19.90 -15.50 3.04
N ARG A 123 20.93 -15.79 2.19
CA ARG A 123 22.30 -15.98 2.67
C ARG A 123 22.90 -14.71 3.28
N LEU A 124 22.56 -13.55 2.79
CA LEU A 124 23.03 -12.27 3.36
C LEU A 124 22.27 -11.88 4.63
N ILE A 125 20.95 -12.05 4.64
CA ILE A 125 20.09 -11.62 5.76
C ILE A 125 20.31 -12.49 7.00
N LYS A 126 20.50 -13.80 6.83
CA LYS A 126 20.62 -14.74 7.96
C LYS A 126 21.74 -14.37 8.94
N PRO A 127 23.01 -14.16 8.52
CA PRO A 127 24.07 -13.78 9.45
C PRO A 127 23.83 -12.39 10.08
N ILE A 128 23.26 -11.44 9.34
CA ILE A 128 22.97 -10.11 9.88
C ILE A 128 22.00 -10.22 11.06
N LEU A 129 20.89 -10.94 10.92
CA LEU A 129 19.92 -11.14 12.00
C LEU A 129 20.49 -11.95 13.16
N THR A 130 21.39 -12.88 12.90
CA THR A 130 22.07 -13.65 13.96
C THR A 130 23.05 -12.77 14.73
N THR A 131 23.80 -11.91 14.04
CA THR A 131 24.77 -10.98 14.66
C THR A 131 24.04 -9.86 15.42
N ILE A 132 22.98 -9.29 14.87
CA ILE A 132 22.13 -8.28 15.55
C ILE A 132 21.62 -8.86 16.86
N SER A 133 21.21 -10.12 16.90
CA SER A 133 20.74 -10.78 18.14
C SER A 133 21.80 -11.05 19.18
N ALA A 134 23.06 -11.19 18.77
CA ALA A 134 24.14 -11.55 19.66
C ALA A 134 24.95 -10.35 20.18
N THR A 135 25.00 -9.25 19.40
CA THR A 135 25.92 -8.15 19.67
C THR A 135 25.25 -6.76 19.66
N TYR A 136 24.18 -6.59 18.90
CA TYR A 136 23.44 -5.34 18.78
C TYR A 136 21.96 -5.64 18.71
N GLU A 137 21.23 -5.37 19.79
CA GLU A 137 19.77 -5.35 19.74
C GLU A 137 19.30 -4.06 19.07
N VAL A 138 18.32 -4.19 18.17
CA VAL A 138 17.60 -3.03 17.69
C VAL A 138 16.75 -2.52 18.86
N GLU A 139 16.95 -1.27 19.25
CA GLU A 139 16.26 -0.67 20.37
C GLU A 139 14.73 -0.74 20.17
N GLU A 140 14.04 -1.28 21.19
CA GLU A 140 12.58 -1.28 21.21
C GLU A 140 12.09 0.12 21.56
N TYR A 141 11.35 0.74 20.63
CA TYR A 141 10.87 2.12 20.79
C TYR A 141 9.41 2.20 21.23
N LEU A 142 8.66 1.10 21.18
CA LEU A 142 7.31 1.07 21.72
C LEU A 142 7.33 0.83 23.23
N PRO A 143 6.52 1.56 24.00
CA PRO A 143 6.35 1.29 25.43
C PRO A 143 5.83 -0.14 25.68
N GLU A 144 6.25 -0.75 26.77
CA GLU A 144 5.85 -2.10 27.16
C GLU A 144 4.33 -2.24 27.30
N GLU A 145 3.67 -1.23 27.88
CA GLU A 145 2.20 -1.16 27.94
C GLU A 145 1.54 -1.27 26.57
N THR A 146 2.12 -0.64 25.54
CA THR A 146 1.58 -0.69 24.16
C THR A 146 1.74 -2.09 23.58
N LEU A 147 2.90 -2.73 23.81
CA LEU A 147 3.14 -4.11 23.36
C LEU A 147 2.13 -5.07 23.96
N GLU A 148 1.84 -4.95 25.25
CA GLU A 148 0.88 -5.79 25.97
C GLU A 148 -0.56 -5.54 25.52
N GLN A 149 -1.00 -4.27 25.48
CA GLN A 149 -2.37 -3.90 25.10
C GLN A 149 -2.71 -4.36 23.68
N GLU A 150 -1.80 -4.16 22.75
CA GLU A 150 -1.98 -4.52 21.35
C GLU A 150 -1.57 -5.97 21.05
N LYS A 151 -1.07 -6.70 22.04
CA LYS A 151 -0.58 -8.08 21.91
C LYS A 151 0.44 -8.21 20.77
N LEU A 152 1.48 -7.37 20.85
CA LEU A 152 2.57 -7.32 19.88
C LEU A 152 3.79 -8.02 20.44
N ILE A 153 4.56 -8.67 19.57
CA ILE A 153 5.89 -9.18 19.89
C ILE A 153 6.93 -8.06 19.79
N GLY A 154 8.07 -8.24 20.45
CA GLY A 154 9.17 -7.28 20.38
C GLY A 154 9.74 -7.12 18.97
N LEU A 155 10.35 -5.96 18.68
CA LEU A 155 10.86 -5.62 17.34
C LEU A 155 11.91 -6.63 16.84
N ASN A 156 12.86 -7.02 17.68
CA ASN A 156 13.90 -8.00 17.32
C ASN A 156 13.31 -9.37 16.98
N GLU A 157 12.31 -9.81 17.75
CA GLU A 157 11.60 -11.05 17.49
C GLU A 157 10.81 -10.96 16.17
N ALA A 158 10.13 -9.84 15.91
CA ALA A 158 9.39 -9.63 14.66
C ALA A 158 10.31 -9.65 13.43
N LEU A 159 11.48 -9.01 13.51
CA LEU A 159 12.48 -9.02 12.44
C LEU A 159 13.02 -10.43 12.16
N LYS A 160 13.25 -11.24 13.18
CA LYS A 160 13.66 -12.64 12.98
C LYS A 160 12.54 -13.45 12.33
N LYS A 161 11.32 -13.38 12.89
CA LYS A 161 10.19 -14.18 12.47
C LYS A 161 9.67 -13.82 11.08
N ILE A 162 9.78 -12.56 10.64
CA ILE A 162 9.40 -12.18 9.28
C ILE A 162 10.36 -12.74 8.22
N HIS A 163 11.63 -12.94 8.56
CA HIS A 163 12.62 -13.44 7.63
C HIS A 163 12.85 -14.96 7.74
N PHE A 164 12.75 -15.54 8.95
CA PHE A 164 13.00 -16.95 9.20
C PHE A 164 11.95 -17.49 10.20
N PRO A 165 10.68 -17.63 9.76
CA PRO A 165 9.62 -18.14 10.59
C PRO A 165 9.77 -19.66 10.79
N GLU A 166 9.45 -20.15 11.97
CA GLU A 166 9.37 -21.59 12.26
C GLU A 166 8.01 -22.18 11.86
N ASN A 167 6.97 -21.35 11.91
CA ASN A 167 5.60 -21.73 11.58
C ASN A 167 4.81 -20.54 11.03
N SER A 168 3.60 -20.79 10.53
CA SER A 168 2.72 -19.75 9.96
C SER A 168 2.30 -18.69 10.98
N LEU A 169 2.16 -19.08 12.27
CA LEU A 169 1.79 -18.14 13.33
C LEU A 169 2.88 -17.09 13.58
N ASP A 170 4.14 -17.46 13.39
CA ASP A 170 5.26 -16.51 13.47
C ASP A 170 5.16 -15.43 12.41
N ILE A 171 4.78 -15.81 11.18
CA ILE A 171 4.56 -14.87 10.10
C ILE A 171 3.45 -13.87 10.44
N GLU A 172 2.34 -14.37 11.00
CA GLU A 172 1.20 -13.53 11.39
C GLU A 172 1.59 -12.55 12.49
N LYS A 173 2.27 -13.01 13.54
CA LYS A 173 2.74 -12.16 14.64
C LYS A 173 3.71 -11.08 14.16
N ALA A 174 4.67 -11.47 13.32
CA ALA A 174 5.64 -10.54 12.76
C ALA A 174 4.97 -9.50 11.86
N LYS A 175 4.06 -9.91 10.96
CA LYS A 175 3.27 -8.99 10.13
C LYS A 175 2.41 -8.04 10.95
N LYS A 176 1.79 -8.53 12.03
CA LYS A 176 1.00 -7.68 12.94
C LYS A 176 1.86 -6.59 13.57
N ARG A 177 3.04 -6.96 14.09
CA ARG A 177 3.96 -6.01 14.72
C ARG A 177 4.47 -4.98 13.70
N LEU A 178 5.04 -5.42 12.60
CA LEU A 178 5.65 -4.52 11.62
C LEU A 178 4.61 -3.63 10.90
N GLY A 179 3.40 -4.15 10.65
CA GLY A 179 2.29 -3.34 10.16
C GLY A 179 1.79 -2.30 11.16
N PHE A 180 1.79 -2.64 12.46
CA PHE A 180 1.52 -1.66 13.50
C PHE A 180 2.56 -0.54 13.50
N ASP A 181 3.84 -0.87 13.40
CA ASP A 181 4.93 0.09 13.36
C ASP A 181 4.79 1.10 12.21
N GLU A 182 4.48 0.62 11.00
CA GLU A 182 4.27 1.49 9.83
C GLU A 182 3.11 2.48 10.07
N LEU A 183 1.98 1.99 10.54
CA LEU A 183 0.80 2.83 10.80
C LEU A 183 1.04 3.78 11.99
N PHE A 184 1.75 3.31 13.01
CA PHE A 184 2.10 4.13 14.19
C PHE A 184 2.99 5.31 13.79
N LEU A 185 4.05 5.06 13.02
CA LEU A 185 4.96 6.13 12.58
C LEU A 185 4.26 7.15 11.68
N ILE A 186 3.39 6.71 10.77
CA ILE A 186 2.57 7.62 9.95
C ILE A 186 1.64 8.45 10.84
N SER A 187 0.93 7.80 11.79
CA SER A 187 0.02 8.47 12.70
C SER A 187 0.73 9.46 13.62
N LEU A 188 1.89 9.07 14.15
CA LEU A 188 2.72 9.94 14.98
C LEU A 188 3.17 11.18 14.21
N ARG A 189 3.65 11.02 12.97
CA ARG A 189 4.01 12.14 12.12
C ARG A 189 2.83 13.08 11.85
N MET A 190 1.65 12.52 11.59
CA MET A 190 0.42 13.33 11.43
C MET A 190 0.06 14.10 12.71
N LEU A 191 0.20 13.47 13.88
CA LEU A 191 -0.07 14.12 15.17
C LEU A 191 0.93 15.24 15.47
N ILE A 192 2.23 15.02 15.18
CA ILE A 192 3.26 16.06 15.33
C ILE A 192 2.94 17.25 14.42
N ASN A 193 2.68 17.02 13.13
CA ASN A 193 2.31 18.06 12.19
C ASN A 193 1.05 18.81 12.63
N LYS A 194 0.02 18.10 13.14
CA LYS A 194 -1.19 18.72 13.68
C LYS A 194 -0.88 19.58 14.90
N LYS A 195 -0.01 19.13 15.79
CA LYS A 195 0.42 19.90 16.98
C LYS A 195 1.21 21.15 16.56
N GLU A 196 2.05 21.07 15.55
CA GLU A 196 2.78 22.23 15.02
C GLU A 196 1.83 23.24 14.38
N LEU A 197 0.91 22.79 13.55
CA LEU A 197 -0.12 23.64 12.96
C LEU A 197 -1.00 24.31 14.03
N SER A 198 -1.29 23.61 15.13
CA SER A 198 -2.10 24.19 16.23
C SER A 198 -1.40 25.33 16.98
N LYS A 199 -0.08 25.48 16.84
CA LYS A 199 0.67 26.63 17.38
C LYS A 199 0.57 27.86 16.50
N SER A 200 0.14 27.73 15.24
CA SER A 200 -0.06 28.84 14.33
C SER A 200 -1.39 29.52 14.63
N ASN A 201 -1.42 30.83 14.54
CA ASN A 201 -2.64 31.61 14.67
C ASN A 201 -3.39 31.65 13.33
N ALA A 202 -4.69 31.50 13.38
CA ALA A 202 -5.60 31.71 12.27
C ALA A 202 -6.68 32.74 12.66
N ILE A 203 -7.27 33.32 11.65
CA ILE A 203 -8.36 34.27 11.86
C ILE A 203 -9.63 33.46 12.16
N ALA A 204 -10.24 33.71 13.31
CA ALA A 204 -11.52 33.10 13.67
C ALA A 204 -12.64 33.73 12.81
N LEU A 205 -13.28 32.92 11.99
CA LEU A 205 -14.38 33.35 11.12
C LEU A 205 -15.70 33.28 11.89
N LEU A 206 -16.37 34.41 12.04
CA LEU A 206 -17.69 34.46 12.66
C LEU A 206 -18.73 33.90 11.67
N PHE A 207 -19.68 33.14 12.18
CA PHE A 207 -20.79 32.66 11.37
C PHE A 207 -22.14 33.08 11.89
N ASP A 208 -23.02 33.49 10.99
CA ASP A 208 -24.41 33.77 11.27
C ASP A 208 -25.29 32.56 10.91
N LYS A 209 -26.03 32.05 11.90
CA LYS A 209 -26.95 30.92 11.68
C LYS A 209 -28.03 31.24 10.64
N ASN A 210 -28.46 32.50 10.54
CA ASN A 210 -29.46 32.88 9.55
C ASN A 210 -28.94 32.78 8.14
N ILE A 211 -27.69 33.13 7.89
CA ILE A 211 -27.02 32.99 6.56
C ILE A 211 -26.93 31.54 6.19
N LEU A 212 -26.56 30.66 7.14
CA LEU A 212 -26.48 29.24 6.92
C LEU A 212 -27.83 28.59 6.61
N GLN A 213 -28.87 29.02 7.35
CA GLN A 213 -30.25 28.57 7.10
C GLN A 213 -30.76 29.06 5.73
N ASP A 214 -30.47 30.30 5.35
CA ASP A 214 -30.80 30.85 4.05
C ASP A 214 -30.08 30.10 2.91
N PHE A 215 -28.81 29.76 3.12
CA PHE A 215 -28.07 28.89 2.18
C PHE A 215 -28.79 27.57 1.96
N VAL A 216 -29.13 26.86 3.05
CA VAL A 216 -29.82 25.56 2.96
C VAL A 216 -31.18 25.68 2.28
N LYS A 217 -31.95 26.75 2.56
CA LYS A 217 -33.26 27.00 1.93
C LYS A 217 -33.17 27.27 0.43
N LYS A 218 -32.10 27.88 -0.05
CA LYS A 218 -31.88 28.23 -1.47
C LYS A 218 -31.30 27.10 -2.30
N LEU A 219 -30.91 25.98 -1.69
CA LEU A 219 -30.45 24.81 -2.43
C LEU A 219 -31.61 24.14 -3.18
N PRO A 220 -31.41 23.64 -4.42
CA PRO A 220 -32.43 22.92 -5.19
C PRO A 220 -32.70 21.51 -4.64
N PHE A 221 -32.05 21.10 -3.55
CA PHE A 221 -32.17 19.78 -2.92
C PHE A 221 -32.03 19.90 -1.40
N LYS A 222 -32.47 18.88 -0.67
CA LYS A 222 -32.32 18.80 0.79
C LYS A 222 -30.99 18.18 1.15
N LEU A 223 -30.26 18.80 2.10
CA LEU A 223 -29.04 18.21 2.64
C LEU A 223 -29.36 16.96 3.49
N THR A 224 -28.52 15.93 3.36
CA THR A 224 -28.56 14.76 4.23
C THR A 224 -28.06 15.11 5.65
N ASN A 225 -28.34 14.26 6.62
CA ASN A 225 -27.84 14.46 7.98
C ASN A 225 -26.30 14.45 8.06
N ALA A 226 -25.64 13.56 7.25
CA ALA A 226 -24.19 13.51 7.17
C ALA A 226 -23.61 14.82 6.62
N GLN A 227 -24.16 15.38 5.54
CA GLN A 227 -23.74 16.67 4.98
C GLN A 227 -23.92 17.81 5.98
N ARG A 228 -25.04 17.85 6.70
CA ARG A 228 -25.29 18.88 7.75
C ARG A 228 -24.27 18.77 8.88
N LYS A 229 -24.00 17.55 9.36
CA LYS A 229 -23.01 17.29 10.42
C LYS A 229 -21.62 17.71 9.98
N SER A 230 -21.17 17.28 8.80
CA SER A 230 -19.84 17.62 8.26
C SER A 230 -19.68 19.13 8.05
N ALA A 231 -20.68 19.80 7.47
CA ALA A 231 -20.68 21.25 7.30
C ALA A 231 -20.58 21.97 8.65
N TRP A 232 -21.35 21.54 9.64
CA TRP A 232 -21.34 22.14 10.98
C TRP A 232 -19.99 21.97 11.69
N GLU A 233 -19.35 20.82 11.56
CA GLU A 233 -18.01 20.58 12.11
C GLU A 233 -16.96 21.48 11.46
N ILE A 234 -17.00 21.65 10.13
CA ILE A 234 -16.11 22.54 9.39
C ILE A 234 -16.31 24.00 9.85
N ILE A 235 -17.56 24.45 9.96
CA ILE A 235 -17.87 25.82 10.40
C ILE A 235 -17.38 26.07 11.82
N LYS A 236 -17.55 25.11 12.71
CA LYS A 236 -17.00 25.22 14.09
C LYS A 236 -15.47 25.32 14.11
N ASP A 237 -14.80 24.59 13.23
CA ASP A 237 -13.35 24.66 13.16
C ASP A 237 -12.88 26.00 12.57
N LEU A 238 -13.57 26.54 11.56
CA LEU A 238 -13.29 27.86 10.99
C LEU A 238 -13.50 29.00 12.02
N ALA A 239 -14.35 28.81 13.03
CA ALA A 239 -14.57 29.77 14.09
C ALA A 239 -13.50 29.77 15.20
N ARG A 240 -12.49 28.93 15.08
CA ARG A 240 -11.37 28.85 16.04
C ARG A 240 -10.21 29.75 15.57
N SER A 241 -9.40 30.20 16.52
CA SER A 241 -8.16 30.93 16.25
C SER A 241 -6.98 30.05 15.81
N MET A 242 -7.24 28.80 15.42
CA MET A 242 -6.26 27.84 14.93
C MET A 242 -6.59 27.43 13.50
N PRO A 243 -5.58 27.21 12.63
CA PRO A 243 -5.81 26.74 11.27
C PRO A 243 -6.55 25.40 11.26
N MET A 244 -7.59 25.32 10.45
CA MET A 244 -8.30 24.06 10.22
C MET A 244 -7.55 23.22 9.19
N ASN A 245 -7.31 21.94 9.52
CA ASN A 245 -6.88 20.92 8.56
C ASN A 245 -7.83 19.73 8.70
N ARG A 246 -8.74 19.57 7.74
CA ARG A 246 -9.80 18.55 7.79
C ARG A 246 -9.96 17.83 6.47
N LEU A 247 -10.01 16.52 6.54
CA LEU A 247 -10.35 15.66 5.41
C LEU A 247 -11.87 15.49 5.35
N LEU A 248 -12.45 15.73 4.16
CA LEU A 248 -13.86 15.46 3.85
C LEU A 248 -13.94 14.31 2.86
N GLU A 249 -14.30 13.13 3.35
CA GLU A 249 -14.47 11.91 2.56
C GLU A 249 -15.94 11.64 2.23
N GLY A 250 -16.14 10.89 1.13
CA GLY A 250 -17.45 10.43 0.69
C GLY A 250 -17.39 9.96 -0.75
N ASP A 251 -18.36 9.16 -1.18
CA ASP A 251 -18.46 8.62 -2.52
C ASP A 251 -18.64 9.72 -3.58
N VAL A 252 -18.46 9.36 -4.86
CA VAL A 252 -18.78 10.24 -5.98
C VAL A 252 -20.28 10.55 -5.93
N GLY A 253 -20.63 11.85 -6.03
CA GLY A 253 -22.03 12.29 -5.91
C GLY A 253 -22.55 12.47 -4.47
N SER A 254 -21.76 12.18 -3.43
CA SER A 254 -22.20 12.37 -2.03
C SER A 254 -22.42 13.84 -1.62
N GLY A 255 -22.11 14.81 -2.50
CA GLY A 255 -22.32 16.24 -2.26
C GLY A 255 -21.21 16.93 -1.47
N LYS A 256 -19.97 16.46 -1.50
CA LYS A 256 -18.82 17.14 -0.90
C LYS A 256 -18.70 18.61 -1.32
N THR A 257 -19.02 18.89 -2.57
CA THR A 257 -18.97 20.26 -3.14
C THR A 257 -19.90 21.25 -2.43
N VAL A 258 -21.10 20.85 -2.06
CA VAL A 258 -22.04 21.76 -1.34
C VAL A 258 -21.56 22.02 0.09
N VAL A 259 -20.95 21.06 0.74
CA VAL A 259 -20.35 21.23 2.09
C VAL A 259 -19.18 22.21 2.03
N ALA A 260 -18.30 22.08 1.05
CA ALA A 260 -17.18 23.01 0.83
C ALA A 260 -17.67 24.41 0.42
N ALA A 261 -18.72 24.51 -0.43
CA ALA A 261 -19.30 25.81 -0.80
C ALA A 261 -19.90 26.55 0.40
N MET A 262 -20.40 25.83 1.41
CA MET A 262 -20.86 26.46 2.65
C MET A 262 -19.70 27.05 3.47
N ALA A 263 -18.55 26.41 3.50
CA ALA A 263 -17.33 26.95 4.12
C ALA A 263 -16.87 28.24 3.39
N VAL A 264 -16.84 28.21 2.04
CA VAL A 264 -16.54 29.40 1.23
C VAL A 264 -17.49 30.54 1.54
N LEU A 265 -18.79 30.29 1.66
CA LEU A 265 -19.77 31.33 2.01
C LEU A 265 -19.43 31.99 3.34
N VAL A 266 -19.08 31.21 4.39
CA VAL A 266 -18.70 31.76 5.69
C VAL A 266 -17.45 32.62 5.55
N THR A 267 -16.42 32.16 4.83
CA THR A 267 -15.18 32.91 4.60
C THR A 267 -15.45 34.25 3.91
N VAL A 268 -16.21 34.24 2.82
CA VAL A 268 -16.53 35.46 2.07
C VAL A 268 -17.38 36.45 2.88
N LYS A 269 -18.28 35.95 3.72
CA LYS A 269 -19.08 36.80 4.62
C LYS A 269 -18.26 37.47 5.73
N ASN A 270 -17.06 36.98 5.99
CA ASN A 270 -16.07 37.63 6.86
C ASN A 270 -15.08 38.53 6.08
N ASN A 271 -15.36 38.85 4.80
CA ASN A 271 -14.53 39.67 3.92
C ASN A 271 -13.17 39.06 3.56
N TRP A 272 -13.05 37.73 3.68
CA TRP A 272 -11.86 36.98 3.27
C TRP A 272 -12.08 36.29 1.93
N GLN A 273 -11.01 36.05 1.19
CA GLN A 273 -11.03 35.30 -0.06
C GLN A 273 -10.86 33.80 0.21
N SER A 274 -11.32 33.02 -0.73
CA SER A 274 -11.15 31.56 -0.71
C SER A 274 -10.47 31.10 -2.00
N VAL A 275 -9.64 30.07 -1.88
CA VAL A 275 -9.05 29.37 -3.03
C VAL A 275 -9.54 27.95 -3.08
N TRP A 276 -9.92 27.50 -4.27
CA TRP A 276 -10.37 26.15 -4.53
C TRP A 276 -9.44 25.49 -5.54
N LEU A 277 -8.58 24.60 -5.07
CA LEU A 277 -7.65 23.87 -5.91
C LEU A 277 -8.27 22.61 -6.50
N ALA A 278 -8.07 22.40 -7.79
CA ALA A 278 -8.44 21.18 -8.48
C ALA A 278 -7.21 20.56 -9.16
N PRO A 279 -7.09 19.23 -9.20
CA PRO A 279 -5.91 18.54 -9.77
C PRO A 279 -5.80 18.71 -11.29
N THR A 280 -6.92 18.89 -11.97
CA THR A 280 -6.98 19.02 -13.43
C THR A 280 -7.83 20.22 -13.87
N GLU A 281 -7.59 20.73 -15.06
CA GLU A 281 -8.38 21.81 -15.66
C GLU A 281 -9.84 21.43 -15.89
N ILE A 282 -10.11 20.18 -16.27
CA ILE A 282 -11.47 19.67 -16.43
C ILE A 282 -12.23 19.77 -15.12
N LEU A 283 -11.63 19.33 -14.02
CA LEU A 283 -12.25 19.41 -12.70
C LEU A 283 -12.38 20.85 -12.19
N ALA A 284 -11.41 21.72 -12.47
CA ALA A 284 -11.51 23.14 -12.14
C ALA A 284 -12.71 23.79 -12.85
N ASN A 285 -12.89 23.53 -14.14
CA ASN A 285 -14.03 24.01 -14.93
C ASN A 285 -15.37 23.44 -14.43
N GLN A 286 -15.39 22.16 -14.05
CA GLN A 286 -16.59 21.52 -13.49
C GLN A 286 -16.96 22.15 -12.14
N HIS A 287 -15.98 22.33 -11.24
CA HIS A 287 -16.19 23.00 -9.97
C HIS A 287 -16.65 24.45 -10.16
N TYR A 288 -16.03 25.18 -11.09
CA TYR A 288 -16.43 26.55 -11.40
C TYR A 288 -17.92 26.65 -11.77
N LYS A 289 -18.40 25.79 -12.68
CA LYS A 289 -19.81 25.76 -13.09
C LYS A 289 -20.74 25.42 -11.92
N ASN A 290 -20.42 24.36 -11.18
CA ASN A 290 -21.28 23.85 -10.12
C ASN A 290 -21.32 24.82 -8.90
N VAL A 291 -20.16 25.32 -8.46
CA VAL A 291 -20.06 26.22 -7.32
C VAL A 291 -20.67 27.59 -7.64
N THR A 292 -20.50 28.08 -8.90
CA THR A 292 -21.18 29.32 -9.35
C THR A 292 -22.69 29.19 -9.24
N GLN A 293 -23.27 28.06 -9.61
CA GLN A 293 -24.72 27.86 -9.49
C GLN A 293 -25.18 27.85 -8.02
N ILE A 294 -24.43 27.15 -7.15
CA ILE A 294 -24.75 27.04 -5.70
C ILE A 294 -24.65 28.40 -5.00
N LEU A 295 -23.62 29.18 -5.33
CA LEU A 295 -23.33 30.46 -4.65
C LEU A 295 -23.95 31.68 -5.32
N LYS A 296 -24.55 31.54 -6.50
CA LYS A 296 -25.23 32.63 -7.24
C LYS A 296 -26.21 33.46 -6.41
N PRO A 297 -27.08 32.86 -5.54
CA PRO A 297 -28.02 33.63 -4.72
C PRO A 297 -27.35 34.57 -3.71
N PHE A 298 -26.06 34.38 -3.41
CA PHE A 298 -25.30 35.13 -2.43
C PHE A 298 -24.41 36.21 -3.03
N LYS A 299 -24.46 36.40 -4.36
CA LYS A 299 -23.70 37.39 -5.13
C LYS A 299 -22.18 37.30 -4.91
N ILE A 300 -21.66 36.10 -4.72
CA ILE A 300 -20.23 35.84 -4.58
C ILE A 300 -19.57 35.90 -5.97
N LYS A 301 -18.50 36.66 -6.10
CA LYS A 301 -17.71 36.76 -7.31
C LYS A 301 -16.73 35.58 -7.38
N ILE A 302 -16.75 34.86 -8.50
CA ILE A 302 -15.97 33.64 -8.66
C ILE A 302 -15.09 33.75 -9.90
N GLY A 303 -13.78 33.70 -9.72
CA GLY A 303 -12.80 33.67 -10.78
C GLY A 303 -12.33 32.24 -11.11
N LEU A 304 -11.85 32.03 -12.32
CA LEU A 304 -11.25 30.78 -12.78
C LEU A 304 -9.83 31.04 -13.28
N LEU A 305 -8.83 30.40 -12.64
CA LEU A 305 -7.42 30.49 -13.01
C LEU A 305 -6.84 29.10 -13.30
N THR A 306 -6.65 28.82 -14.58
CA THR A 306 -5.98 27.62 -15.09
C THR A 306 -4.93 28.01 -16.11
N SER A 307 -4.15 27.07 -16.63
CA SER A 307 -3.17 27.34 -17.67
C SER A 307 -3.80 27.93 -18.95
N ALA A 308 -5.01 27.45 -19.31
CA ALA A 308 -5.75 27.91 -20.49
C ALA A 308 -6.73 29.05 -20.20
N ASN A 309 -7.17 29.25 -18.96
CA ASN A 309 -8.17 30.26 -18.59
C ASN A 309 -7.62 31.17 -17.49
N LYS A 310 -7.48 32.47 -17.81
CA LYS A 310 -7.10 33.52 -16.86
C LYS A 310 -8.26 34.48 -16.63
N LYS A 311 -9.43 33.95 -16.22
CA LYS A 311 -10.65 34.74 -15.97
C LYS A 311 -10.84 35.09 -14.49
N ALA A 312 -9.77 35.15 -13.72
CA ALA A 312 -9.81 35.52 -12.33
C ALA A 312 -9.24 36.92 -12.13
N ASP A 313 -9.96 37.77 -11.41
CA ASP A 313 -9.46 39.03 -10.85
C ASP A 313 -9.05 38.74 -9.41
N LEU A 314 -7.74 38.58 -9.17
CA LEU A 314 -7.20 38.16 -7.88
C LEU A 314 -7.49 39.14 -6.74
N GLU A 315 -7.79 40.42 -7.06
CA GLU A 315 -8.12 41.46 -6.08
C GLU A 315 -9.64 41.50 -5.78
N LYS A 316 -10.49 41.27 -6.78
CA LYS A 316 -11.94 41.50 -6.68
C LYS A 316 -12.78 40.25 -6.54
N ASP A 317 -12.27 39.08 -6.91
CA ASP A 317 -12.99 37.84 -6.78
C ASP A 317 -12.95 37.33 -5.35
N ASP A 318 -14.08 36.86 -4.86
CA ASP A 318 -14.23 36.33 -3.51
C ASP A 318 -13.78 34.88 -3.40
N LEU A 319 -13.96 34.11 -4.48
CA LEU A 319 -13.51 32.73 -4.62
C LEU A 319 -12.75 32.59 -5.91
N ILE A 320 -11.55 32.02 -5.83
CA ILE A 320 -10.74 31.72 -7.01
C ILE A 320 -10.61 30.20 -7.14
N ILE A 321 -11.12 29.65 -8.24
CA ILE A 321 -11.02 28.21 -8.53
C ILE A 321 -9.94 28.01 -9.58
N GLY A 322 -9.07 27.03 -9.39
CA GLY A 322 -8.00 26.77 -10.37
C GLY A 322 -7.19 25.52 -10.09
N THR A 323 -6.15 25.36 -10.87
CA THR A 323 -5.20 24.27 -10.76
C THR A 323 -3.94 24.72 -10.00
N HIS A 324 -2.87 23.91 -10.02
CA HIS A 324 -1.57 24.29 -9.44
C HIS A 324 -1.02 25.62 -9.93
N ALA A 325 -1.56 26.21 -10.99
CA ALA A 325 -1.24 27.57 -11.41
C ALA A 325 -1.46 28.61 -10.31
N LEU A 326 -2.39 28.37 -9.39
CA LEU A 326 -2.65 29.20 -8.21
C LEU A 326 -1.54 29.18 -7.15
N LEU A 327 -0.64 28.20 -7.21
CA LEU A 327 0.48 28.05 -6.27
C LEU A 327 1.80 28.62 -6.81
N GLN A 328 1.78 29.26 -8.00
CA GLN A 328 2.97 29.90 -8.57
C GLN A 328 3.37 31.14 -7.76
N LYS A 329 4.67 31.43 -7.68
CA LYS A 329 5.22 32.52 -6.86
C LYS A 329 4.67 33.91 -7.22
N ASP A 330 4.21 34.08 -8.45
CA ASP A 330 3.70 35.35 -8.97
C ASP A 330 2.22 35.59 -8.69
N VAL A 331 1.54 34.61 -8.07
CA VAL A 331 0.12 34.72 -7.71
C VAL A 331 -0.01 35.20 -6.27
N HIS A 332 -0.42 36.46 -6.11
CA HIS A 332 -0.68 37.05 -4.82
C HIS A 332 -2.19 37.27 -4.64
N ILE A 333 -2.77 36.72 -3.58
CA ILE A 333 -4.18 36.84 -3.23
C ILE A 333 -4.27 37.62 -1.93
N PRO A 334 -4.71 38.91 -1.98
CA PRO A 334 -4.47 39.84 -0.87
C PRO A 334 -5.24 39.52 0.41
N ARG A 335 -6.38 38.81 0.31
CA ARG A 335 -7.28 38.53 1.44
C ARG A 335 -7.47 37.03 1.70
N LEU A 336 -6.46 36.21 1.35
CA LEU A 336 -6.49 34.75 1.56
C LEU A 336 -6.18 34.41 3.02
#